data_dc012dc7b305da7df3bfb5064f72a39e
#
_entry.id   dc012dc7b305da7df3bfb5064f72a39e
#
_cell.length_a   1.000
_cell.length_b   1.000
_cell.length_c   1.000
_cell.angle_alpha   90.00
_cell.angle_beta   90.00
_cell.angle_gamma   90.00
#
_symmetry.space_group_name_H-M   'P 1'
#
loop_
_entity.id
_entity.type
_entity.pdbx_description
1 polymer ?
#
loop_
_entity_poly.entity_id
_entity_poly.type
_entity_poly.pdbx_seq_one_letter_code
_entity_poly.pdbx_strand_id
1 'polypeptide(L)'
;MHIATRFARLTISRIPLLTNAALAALKCSPQAAGLAVSLTTRALAIPKLTPAEQGKALYRRALGRIAKKEEEEAEKDLKKALEAVPGDAGITKALREVEQKQKARKDKERAAYSKMFG
;
A
#
# COMPACT_ATOMS: atom_id res chain seq x y z
N MET A 1 -34.93 -9.18 -9.62
CA MET A 1 -33.85 -10.01 -9.09
C MET A 1 -32.56 -9.94 -9.90
N HIS A 2 -32.63 -10.04 -11.23
CA HIS A 2 -31.44 -10.04 -12.08
C HIS A 2 -30.67 -8.72 -12.05
N ILE A 3 -31.34 -7.59 -11.91
CA ILE A 3 -30.70 -6.28 -11.89
C ILE A 3 -29.87 -6.11 -10.61
N ALA A 4 -30.43 -6.48 -9.45
CA ALA A 4 -29.70 -6.39 -8.18
C ALA A 4 -28.46 -7.29 -8.16
N THR A 5 -28.55 -8.49 -8.76
CA THR A 5 -27.43 -9.42 -8.87
C THR A 5 -26.33 -8.86 -9.79
N ARG A 6 -26.71 -8.19 -10.89
CA ARG A 6 -25.76 -7.55 -11.78
C ARG A 6 -25.01 -6.40 -11.08
N PHE A 7 -25.72 -5.57 -10.32
CA PHE A 7 -25.09 -4.50 -9.56
C PHE A 7 -24.12 -5.04 -8.51
N ALA A 8 -24.51 -6.10 -7.79
CA ALA A 8 -23.63 -6.73 -6.82
C ALA A 8 -22.37 -7.28 -7.47
N ARG A 9 -22.50 -7.94 -8.63
CA ARG A 9 -21.36 -8.47 -9.39
C ARG A 9 -20.44 -7.36 -9.88
N LEU A 10 -21.00 -6.26 -10.39
CA LEU A 10 -20.21 -5.12 -10.86
C LEU A 10 -19.45 -4.47 -9.72
N THR A 11 -20.07 -4.33 -8.56
CA THR A 11 -19.42 -3.76 -7.37
C THR A 11 -18.27 -4.66 -6.90
N ILE A 12 -18.50 -5.98 -6.83
CA ILE A 12 -17.48 -6.96 -6.46
C ILE A 12 -16.33 -6.94 -7.47
N SER A 13 -16.64 -6.81 -8.77
CA SER A 13 -15.64 -6.76 -9.84
C SER A 13 -14.76 -5.51 -9.81
N ARG A 14 -15.25 -4.41 -9.27
CA ARG A 14 -14.48 -3.16 -9.21
C ARG A 14 -13.26 -3.27 -8.31
N ILE A 15 -13.37 -3.99 -7.20
CA ILE A 15 -12.27 -4.13 -6.25
C ILE A 15 -11.06 -4.84 -6.87
N PRO A 16 -11.20 -6.06 -7.42
CA PRO A 16 -10.08 -6.73 -8.08
C PRO A 16 -9.55 -5.94 -9.27
N LEU A 17 -10.43 -5.27 -10.02
CA LEU A 17 -10.02 -4.47 -11.16
C LEU A 17 -9.11 -3.32 -10.74
N LEU A 18 -9.50 -2.56 -9.70
CA LEU A 18 -8.71 -1.44 -9.20
C LEU A 18 -7.38 -1.89 -8.61
N THR A 19 -7.37 -2.96 -7.80
CA THR A 19 -6.15 -3.47 -7.19
C THR A 19 -5.20 -4.10 -8.20
N ASN A 20 -5.73 -4.77 -9.22
CA ASN A 20 -4.92 -5.35 -10.29
C ASN A 20 -4.35 -4.27 -11.21
N ALA A 21 -5.13 -3.23 -11.51
CA ALA A 21 -4.65 -2.08 -12.27
C ALA A 21 -3.53 -1.36 -11.52
N ALA A 22 -3.64 -1.23 -10.20
CA ALA A 22 -2.61 -0.65 -9.37
C ALA A 22 -1.32 -1.47 -9.43
N LEU A 23 -1.44 -2.80 -9.35
CA LEU A 23 -0.27 -3.69 -9.45
C LEU A 23 0.39 -3.58 -10.81
N ALA A 24 -0.40 -3.52 -11.88
CA ALA A 24 0.12 -3.33 -13.24
C ALA A 24 0.85 -2.00 -13.37
N ALA A 25 0.31 -0.93 -12.82
CA ALA A 25 0.95 0.38 -12.82
C ALA A 25 2.31 0.34 -12.11
N LEU A 26 2.39 -0.33 -10.97
CA LEU A 26 3.65 -0.47 -10.22
C LEU A 26 4.71 -1.23 -11.00
N LYS A 27 4.31 -2.22 -11.78
CA LYS A 27 5.24 -3.03 -12.60
C LYS A 27 5.69 -2.31 -13.87
N CYS A 28 4.85 -1.42 -14.40
CA CYS A 28 5.15 -0.75 -15.68
C CYS A 28 6.18 0.36 -15.55
N SER A 29 6.11 1.15 -14.48
CA SER A 29 6.97 2.33 -14.36
C SER A 29 6.96 2.86 -12.93
N PRO A 30 8.11 3.30 -12.38
CA PRO A 30 8.13 4.03 -11.12
C PRO A 30 7.29 5.31 -11.15
N GLN A 31 7.14 5.92 -12.34
CA GLN A 31 6.34 7.12 -12.52
C GLN A 31 4.84 6.86 -12.38
N ALA A 32 4.41 5.62 -12.53
CA ALA A 32 3.02 5.23 -12.35
C ALA A 32 2.66 4.95 -10.88
N ALA A 33 3.59 5.16 -9.95
CA ALA A 33 3.32 4.95 -8.54
C ALA A 33 2.18 5.81 -8.00
N GLY A 34 2.07 7.06 -8.48
CA GLY A 34 0.97 7.95 -8.13
C GLY A 34 -0.38 7.40 -8.57
N LEU A 35 -0.44 6.80 -9.75
CA LEU A 35 -1.63 6.14 -10.25
C LEU A 35 -2.00 4.94 -9.37
N ALA A 36 -1.02 4.14 -8.97
CA ALA A 36 -1.25 3.00 -8.09
C ALA A 36 -1.85 3.45 -6.74
N VAL A 37 -1.35 4.53 -6.16
CA VAL A 37 -1.89 5.10 -4.92
C VAL A 37 -3.33 5.56 -5.13
N SER A 38 -3.62 6.27 -6.22
CA SER A 38 -4.97 6.74 -6.55
C SER A 38 -5.97 5.58 -6.72
N LEU A 39 -5.59 4.56 -7.47
CA LEU A 39 -6.45 3.40 -7.72
C LEU A 39 -6.76 2.62 -6.44
N THR A 40 -5.77 2.40 -5.60
CA THR A 40 -5.96 1.69 -4.33
C THR A 40 -6.74 2.52 -3.33
N THR A 41 -6.57 3.83 -3.31
CA THR A 41 -7.37 4.74 -2.48
C THR A 41 -8.84 4.65 -2.88
N ARG A 42 -9.13 4.59 -4.18
CA ARG A 42 -10.49 4.38 -4.69
C ARG A 42 -11.06 3.03 -4.25
N ALA A 43 -10.24 1.99 -4.31
CA ALA A 43 -10.65 0.66 -3.85
C ALA A 43 -11.00 0.66 -2.36
N LEU A 44 -10.21 1.33 -1.55
CA LEU A 44 -10.43 1.42 -0.10
C LEU A 44 -11.68 2.21 0.28
N ALA A 45 -12.15 3.08 -0.61
CA ALA A 45 -13.38 3.85 -0.39
C ALA A 45 -14.65 3.02 -0.65
N ILE A 46 -14.54 1.84 -1.24
CA ILE A 46 -15.68 0.96 -1.50
C ILE A 46 -16.21 0.40 -0.17
N PRO A 47 -17.54 0.49 0.09
CA PRO A 47 -18.09 -0.04 1.34
C PRO A 47 -18.02 -1.57 1.42
N LYS A 48 -17.98 -2.07 2.63
CA LYS A 48 -18.07 -3.52 2.94
C LYS A 48 -16.92 -4.35 2.35
N LEU A 49 -15.72 -3.80 2.36
CA LEU A 49 -14.54 -4.57 1.97
C LEU A 49 -14.31 -5.72 2.96
N THR A 50 -13.97 -6.90 2.43
CA THR A 50 -13.49 -7.99 3.28
C THR A 50 -12.10 -7.64 3.82
N PRO A 51 -11.68 -8.24 4.96
CA PRO A 51 -10.33 -8.02 5.47
C PRO A 51 -9.25 -8.36 4.44
N ALA A 52 -9.43 -9.41 3.64
CA ALA A 52 -8.50 -9.79 2.58
C ALA A 52 -8.40 -8.70 1.50
N GLU A 53 -9.53 -8.16 1.07
CA GLU A 53 -9.57 -7.08 0.07
C GLU A 53 -8.93 -5.81 0.61
N GLN A 54 -9.24 -5.46 1.85
CA GLN A 54 -8.67 -4.30 2.51
C GLN A 54 -7.16 -4.43 2.67
N GLY A 55 -6.68 -5.59 3.13
CA GLY A 55 -5.26 -5.85 3.29
C GLY A 55 -4.51 -5.76 1.98
N LYS A 56 -5.07 -6.33 0.92
CA LYS A 56 -4.49 -6.29 -0.43
C LYS A 56 -4.39 -4.86 -0.97
N ALA A 57 -5.45 -4.08 -0.83
CA ALA A 57 -5.46 -2.69 -1.28
C ALA A 57 -4.46 -1.84 -0.50
N LEU A 58 -4.42 -1.98 0.83
CA LEU A 58 -3.46 -1.28 1.67
C LEU A 58 -2.02 -1.65 1.35
N TYR A 59 -1.75 -2.93 1.14
CA TYR A 59 -0.43 -3.41 0.77
C TYR A 59 0.05 -2.79 -0.55
N ARG A 60 -0.81 -2.81 -1.57
CA ARG A 60 -0.47 -2.24 -2.88
C ARG A 60 -0.33 -0.73 -2.83
N ARG A 61 -1.14 -0.04 -2.02
CA ARG A 61 -0.97 1.40 -1.82
C ARG A 61 0.37 1.71 -1.15
N ALA A 62 0.75 0.89 -0.18
CA ALA A 62 2.04 1.02 0.47
C ALA A 62 3.20 0.87 -0.51
N LEU A 63 3.13 -0.11 -1.42
CA LEU A 63 4.16 -0.28 -2.46
C LEU A 63 4.26 0.95 -3.35
N GLY A 64 3.14 1.56 -3.72
CA GLY A 64 3.11 2.80 -4.48
C GLY A 64 3.75 3.95 -3.72
N ARG A 65 3.45 4.07 -2.43
CA ARG A 65 4.03 5.09 -1.57
C ARG A 65 5.53 4.91 -1.35
N ILE A 66 6.00 3.67 -1.25
CA ILE A 66 7.44 3.38 -1.19
C ILE A 66 8.13 3.87 -2.46
N ALA A 67 7.54 3.60 -3.62
CA ALA A 67 8.08 4.04 -4.90
C ALA A 67 8.13 5.57 -5.01
N LYS A 68 7.20 6.26 -4.36
CA LYS A 68 7.17 7.73 -4.28
C LYS A 68 8.04 8.28 -3.14
N LYS A 69 8.71 7.42 -2.40
CA LYS A 69 9.52 7.77 -1.23
C LYS A 69 8.71 8.35 -0.07
N GLU A 70 7.44 8.01 0.01
CA GLU A 70 6.55 8.35 1.12
C GLU A 70 6.54 7.22 2.14
N GLU A 71 7.67 6.95 2.77
CA GLU A 71 7.90 5.77 3.61
C GLU A 71 7.05 5.77 4.88
N GLU A 72 6.83 6.93 5.49
CA GLU A 72 6.02 7.04 6.71
C GLU A 72 4.57 6.66 6.44
N GLU A 73 4.02 7.13 5.32
CA GLU A 73 2.66 6.80 4.91
C GLU A 73 2.54 5.33 4.54
N ALA A 74 3.57 4.78 3.87
CA ALA A 74 3.63 3.36 3.54
C ALA A 74 3.65 2.50 4.79
N GLU A 75 4.40 2.89 5.81
CA GLU A 75 4.45 2.18 7.09
C GLU A 75 3.08 2.12 7.74
N LYS A 76 2.35 3.22 7.75
CA LYS A 76 0.98 3.26 8.29
C LYS A 76 0.05 2.30 7.55
N ASP A 77 0.12 2.30 6.22
CA ASP A 77 -0.68 1.38 5.40
C ASP A 77 -0.34 -0.08 5.68
N LEU A 78 0.94 -0.39 5.81
CA LEU A 78 1.38 -1.77 6.10
C LEU A 78 0.95 -2.24 7.48
N LYS A 79 0.98 -1.37 8.47
CA LYS A 79 0.48 -1.70 9.81
C LYS A 79 -1.02 -1.99 9.78
N LYS A 80 -1.79 -1.18 9.08
CA LYS A 80 -3.23 -1.42 8.89
C LYS A 80 -3.49 -2.71 8.12
N ALA A 81 -2.68 -2.98 7.10
CA ALA A 81 -2.80 -4.22 6.34
C ALA A 81 -2.57 -5.45 7.22
N LEU A 82 -1.60 -5.40 8.12
CA LEU A 82 -1.36 -6.49 9.08
C LEU A 82 -2.51 -6.66 10.06
N GLU A 83 -3.17 -5.58 10.46
CA GLU A 83 -4.37 -5.68 11.30
C GLU A 83 -5.49 -6.40 10.57
N ALA A 84 -5.65 -6.15 9.28
CA ALA A 84 -6.67 -6.79 8.44
C ALA A 84 -6.33 -8.25 8.13
N VAL A 85 -5.05 -8.55 7.86
CA VAL A 85 -4.58 -9.89 7.50
C VAL A 85 -3.36 -10.25 8.37
N PRO A 86 -3.59 -10.65 9.63
CA PRO A 86 -2.48 -11.02 10.52
C PRO A 86 -1.70 -12.21 9.97
N GLY A 87 -0.40 -12.15 10.09
CA GLY A 87 0.47 -13.26 9.68
C GLY A 87 0.81 -13.31 8.19
N ASP A 88 0.38 -12.33 7.40
CA ASP A 88 0.75 -12.29 5.99
C ASP A 88 2.25 -12.02 5.84
N ALA A 89 2.96 -12.96 5.21
CA ALA A 89 4.41 -12.91 5.08
C ALA A 89 4.88 -11.74 4.19
N GLY A 90 4.16 -11.46 3.12
CA GLY A 90 4.48 -10.37 2.20
C GLY A 90 4.37 -9.00 2.85
N ILE A 91 3.29 -8.78 3.60
CA ILE A 91 3.08 -7.53 4.33
C ILE A 91 4.13 -7.37 5.43
N THR A 92 4.39 -8.42 6.19
CA THR A 92 5.40 -8.40 7.25
C THR A 92 6.78 -8.08 6.71
N LYS A 93 7.16 -8.69 5.59
CA LYS A 93 8.44 -8.43 4.93
C LYS A 93 8.54 -6.98 4.47
N ALA A 94 7.51 -6.46 3.82
CA ALA A 94 7.49 -5.09 3.33
C ALA A 94 7.60 -4.08 4.48
N LEU A 95 6.88 -4.33 5.57
CA LEU A 95 6.94 -3.46 6.76
C LEU A 95 8.35 -3.45 7.36
N ARG A 96 8.96 -4.62 7.47
CA ARG A 96 10.32 -4.73 7.99
C ARG A 96 11.33 -3.96 7.12
N GLU A 97 11.20 -4.08 5.81
CA GLU A 97 12.08 -3.37 4.86
C GLU A 97 11.93 -1.86 4.98
N VAL A 98 10.71 -1.36 5.10
CA VAL A 98 10.44 0.06 5.29
C VAL A 98 11.02 0.56 6.61
N GLU A 99 10.82 -0.17 7.69
CA GLU A 99 11.35 0.19 9.01
C GLU A 99 12.88 0.23 8.99
N GLN A 100 13.52 -0.74 8.33
CA GLN A 100 14.98 -0.77 8.20
C GLN A 100 15.51 0.42 7.42
N LYS A 101 14.84 0.78 6.33
CA LYS A 101 15.21 1.97 5.54
C LYS A 101 15.08 3.25 6.33
N GLN A 102 14.01 3.40 7.08
CA GLN A 102 13.80 4.57 7.93
C GLN A 102 14.88 4.67 9.02
N LYS A 103 15.20 3.55 9.65
CA LYS A 103 16.25 3.50 10.67
C LYS A 103 17.60 3.87 10.08
N ALA A 104 17.95 3.29 8.93
CA ALA A 104 19.22 3.59 8.26
C ALA A 104 19.33 5.07 7.89
N ARG A 105 18.23 5.66 7.40
CA ARG A 105 18.19 7.09 7.07
C ARG A 105 18.39 7.96 8.32
N LYS A 106 17.67 7.65 9.41
CA LYS A 106 17.79 8.38 10.68
C LYS A 106 19.20 8.27 11.26
N ASP A 107 19.81 7.09 11.20
CA ASP A 107 21.17 6.88 11.67
C ASP A 107 22.16 7.70 10.85
N LYS A 108 21.98 7.75 9.54
CA LYS A 108 22.81 8.52 8.62
C LYS A 108 22.70 10.02 8.88
N GLU A 109 21.46 10.51 9.07
CA GLU A 109 21.20 11.91 9.41
C GLU A 109 21.84 12.29 10.75
N ARG A 110 21.74 11.41 11.74
CA ARG A 110 22.32 11.62 13.06
C ARG A 110 23.84 11.69 12.98
N ALA A 111 24.47 10.80 12.21
CA ALA A 111 25.91 10.79 12.00
C ALA A 111 26.38 12.06 11.29
N ALA A 112 25.65 12.50 10.26
CA ALA A 112 25.94 13.73 9.55
C ALA A 112 25.82 14.96 10.47
N TYR A 113 24.77 14.99 11.29
CA TYR A 113 24.55 16.07 12.28
C TYR A 113 25.69 16.11 13.29
N SER A 114 26.12 14.96 13.82
CA SER A 114 27.24 14.87 14.75
C SER A 114 28.53 15.41 14.15
N LYS A 115 28.80 15.12 12.87
CA LYS A 115 29.98 15.65 12.17
C LYS A 115 29.95 17.17 12.04
N MET A 116 28.75 17.75 11.83
CA MET A 116 28.61 19.20 11.70
C MET A 116 28.87 19.95 13.01
N PHE A 117 28.52 19.36 14.14
CA PHE A 117 28.56 20.01 15.46
C PHE A 117 29.51 19.36 16.45
N GLY A 118 30.15 18.28 16.06
CA GLY A 118 31.15 17.61 16.87
C GLY A 118 32.53 17.92 16.37
#